data_f5aa65224bdb9ae39a6b2d5ea6ac335c
#
_entry.id   f5aa65224bdb9ae39a6b2d5ea6ac335c
#
_cell.length_a   1.000
_cell.length_b   1.000
_cell.length_c   1.000
_cell.angle_alpha   90.00
_cell.angle_beta   90.00
_cell.angle_gamma   90.00
#
_symmetry.space_group_name_H-M   'P 1'
#
loop_
_entity.id
_entity.type
_entity.pdbx_description
1 polymer ?
#
loop_
_entity_poly.entity_id
_entity_poly.type
_entity_poly.pdbx_seq_one_letter_code
_entity_poly.pdbx_strand_id
1 'polypeptide(L)'
;MIQFSFGGNNLPQYTIELYVNNTLVGQNVVTPMALEMLAMQFVQLCEQIANESEPMKCVCKGMTEIELPNGDWVERPARVEFYNNKWG
;
A
#
# COMPACT_ATOMS: atom_id res chain seq x y z
N MET A 1 15.64 -13.74 -15.02
CA MET A 1 15.60 -13.23 -14.60
C MET A 1 15.29 -12.54 -14.03
N ILE A 2 15.11 -12.26 -13.94
CA ILE A 2 15.00 -11.43 -13.50
C ILE A 2 14.95 -11.08 -12.38
N GLN A 3 15.04 -11.36 -11.88
CA GLN A 3 14.97 -10.93 -10.85
C GLN A 3 15.64 -10.06 -10.40
N PHE A 4 16.06 -9.85 -10.94
CA PHE A 4 16.59 -9.09 -10.61
C PHE A 4 16.26 -8.10 -10.34
N SER A 5 15.66 -8.43 -10.80
CA SER A 5 15.08 -7.18 -10.65
C SER A 5 15.05 -6.68 -9.28
N PHE A 6 15.00 -7.51 -8.38
CA PHE A 6 15.16 -7.08 -7.01
C PHE A 6 16.60 -7.14 -6.58
N GLY A 7 17.46 -7.39 -7.53
CA GLY A 7 18.85 -7.45 -7.25
C GLY A 7 19.31 -6.16 -6.65
N GLY A 8 20.14 -6.26 -5.69
CA GLY A 8 20.67 -5.10 -5.05
C GLY A 8 19.62 -4.38 -4.23
N ASN A 9 19.37 -3.17 -4.58
CA ASN A 9 18.58 -2.27 -3.77
C ASN A 9 17.30 -1.85 -4.44
N ASN A 10 16.83 -2.63 -5.40
CA ASN A 10 15.63 -2.28 -6.15
C ASN A 10 14.39 -2.97 -5.62
N LEU A 11 14.31 -3.12 -4.31
CA LEU A 11 13.11 -3.67 -3.71
C LEU A 11 11.95 -2.72 -3.91
N PRO A 12 10.75 -3.26 -4.16
CA PRO A 12 9.58 -2.40 -4.32
C PRO A 12 9.29 -1.66 -3.01
N GLN A 13 8.93 -0.41 -3.15
CA GLN A 13 8.60 0.43 -2.01
C GLN A 13 7.13 0.81 -2.08
N TYR A 14 6.48 0.71 -0.94
CA TYR A 14 5.08 1.11 -0.79
C TYR A 14 4.98 2.09 0.34
N THR A 15 3.98 2.95 0.27
CA THR A 15 3.72 3.93 1.31
C THR A 15 2.33 3.66 1.88
N ILE A 16 2.26 3.56 3.20
CA ILE A 16 0.98 3.46 3.91
C ILE A 16 0.74 4.77 4.62
N GLU A 17 -0.39 5.40 4.32
CA GLU A 17 -0.75 6.70 4.86
C GLU A 17 -2.00 6.58 5.70
N LEU A 18 -2.05 7.35 6.77
CA LEU A 18 -3.21 7.41 7.65
C LEU A 18 -3.73 8.84 7.68
N TYR A 19 -5.02 8.98 7.45
CA TYR A 19 -5.67 10.29 7.43
C TYR A 19 -6.79 10.33 8.46
N VAL A 20 -6.91 11.47 9.12
CA VAL A 20 -8.05 11.78 10.00
C VAL A 20 -8.67 13.05 9.46
N ASN A 21 -9.96 13.00 9.08
CA ASN A 21 -10.68 14.15 8.53
C ASN A 21 -9.92 14.79 7.36
N ASN A 22 -9.40 13.96 6.46
CA ASN A 22 -8.65 14.41 5.28
C ASN A 22 -7.29 15.01 5.59
N THR A 23 -6.83 14.92 6.83
CA THR A 23 -5.51 15.42 7.19
C THR A 23 -4.57 14.24 7.38
N LEU A 24 -3.44 14.27 6.70
CA LEU A 24 -2.42 13.23 6.84
C LEU A 24 -1.82 13.31 8.23
N VAL A 25 -1.97 12.26 9.02
CA VAL A 25 -1.47 12.22 10.39
C VAL A 25 -0.37 11.19 10.58
N GLY A 26 -0.18 10.28 9.62
CA GLY A 26 0.87 9.29 9.71
C GLY A 26 1.23 8.77 8.34
N GLN A 27 2.50 8.40 8.19
CA GLN A 27 3.00 7.88 6.93
C GLN A 27 4.13 6.93 7.22
N ASN A 28 4.15 5.80 6.52
CA ASN A 28 5.18 4.79 6.70
C ASN A 28 5.56 4.24 5.35
N VAL A 29 6.86 4.20 5.07
CA VAL A 29 7.37 3.61 3.84
C VAL A 29 7.84 2.20 4.18
N VAL A 30 7.36 1.22 3.40
CA VAL A 30 7.68 -0.17 3.64
C VAL A 30 8.27 -0.80 2.39
N THR A 31 9.20 -1.72 2.59
CA THR A 31 9.81 -2.49 1.51
C THR A 31 9.58 -3.97 1.82
N PRO A 32 8.35 -4.46 1.56
CA PRO A 32 8.02 -5.82 1.96
C PRO A 32 8.79 -6.84 1.14
N MET A 33 9.19 -7.92 1.79
CA MET A 33 9.80 -9.03 1.10
C MET A 33 8.74 -9.87 0.38
N ALA A 34 7.50 -9.77 0.81
CA ALA A 34 6.38 -10.48 0.18
C ALA A 34 5.15 -9.60 0.29
N LEU A 35 4.28 -9.69 -0.71
CA LEU A 35 3.05 -8.89 -0.71
C LEU A 35 2.13 -9.26 0.44
N GLU A 36 2.18 -10.52 0.90
CA GLU A 36 1.37 -10.93 2.03
C GLU A 36 1.71 -10.13 3.29
N MET A 37 2.99 -9.81 3.48
CA MET A 37 3.39 -9.02 4.64
C MET A 37 2.82 -7.61 4.56
N LEU A 38 2.85 -7.03 3.36
CA LEU A 38 2.26 -5.71 3.16
C LEU A 38 0.76 -5.74 3.41
N ALA A 39 0.09 -6.77 2.88
CA ALA A 39 -1.35 -6.90 3.07
C ALA A 39 -1.71 -7.05 4.54
N MET A 40 -0.94 -7.83 5.29
CA MET A 40 -1.20 -8.00 6.71
C MET A 40 -1.08 -6.67 7.47
N GLN A 41 -0.06 -5.90 7.16
CA GLN A 41 0.13 -4.61 7.81
C GLN A 41 -1.03 -3.67 7.50
N PHE A 42 -1.46 -3.65 6.25
CA PHE A 42 -2.54 -2.78 5.84
C PHE A 42 -3.86 -3.20 6.49
N VAL A 43 -4.14 -4.50 6.52
CA VAL A 43 -5.37 -5.00 7.13
C VAL A 43 -5.39 -4.70 8.63
N GLN A 44 -4.27 -4.85 9.30
CA GLN A 44 -4.19 -4.52 10.73
C GLN A 44 -4.53 -3.06 10.97
N LEU A 45 -4.02 -2.18 10.13
CA LEU A 45 -4.33 -0.76 10.26
C LEU A 45 -5.81 -0.50 9.98
N CYS A 46 -6.37 -1.16 8.97
CA CYS A 46 -7.80 -1.04 8.70
C CYS A 46 -8.63 -1.44 9.91
N GLU A 47 -8.25 -2.53 10.56
CA GLU A 47 -8.97 -3.00 11.74
C GLU A 47 -8.86 -2.01 12.89
N GLN A 48 -7.71 -1.37 13.03
CA GLN A 48 -7.52 -0.39 14.08
C GLN A 48 -8.42 0.81 13.91
N ILE A 49 -8.62 1.27 12.68
CA ILE A 49 -9.40 2.48 12.45
C ILE A 49 -10.88 2.20 12.22
N ALA A 50 -11.26 0.94 12.05
CA ALA A 50 -12.62 0.60 11.64
C ALA A 50 -13.67 1.14 12.60
N ASN A 51 -13.36 1.15 13.89
CA ASN A 51 -14.31 1.54 14.94
C ASN A 51 -13.93 2.85 15.62
N GLU A 52 -13.05 3.62 15.02
CA GLU A 52 -12.68 4.91 15.59
C GLU A 52 -13.85 5.88 15.50
N SER A 53 -13.84 6.85 16.39
CA SER A 53 -14.95 7.80 16.49
C SER A 53 -14.89 8.91 15.46
N GLU A 54 -13.77 9.05 14.75
CA GLU A 54 -13.59 10.10 13.76
C GLU A 54 -13.51 9.49 12.36
N PRO A 55 -13.85 10.27 11.33
CA PRO A 55 -13.67 9.80 9.96
C PRO A 55 -12.19 9.58 9.67
N MET A 56 -11.83 8.35 9.37
CA MET A 56 -10.44 7.99 9.11
C MET A 56 -10.34 7.14 7.87
N LYS A 57 -9.22 7.25 7.18
CA LYS A 57 -8.91 6.37 6.07
C LYS A 57 -7.45 6.01 6.09
N CYS A 58 -7.13 4.87 5.55
CA CYS A 58 -5.74 4.50 5.30
C CYS A 58 -5.58 4.16 3.83
N VAL A 59 -4.41 4.50 3.30
CA VAL A 59 -4.11 4.36 1.89
C VAL A 59 -2.79 3.64 1.76
N CYS A 60 -2.74 2.62 0.91
CA CYS A 60 -1.50 1.95 0.56
C CYS A 60 -1.27 2.19 -0.92
N LYS A 61 -0.12 2.78 -1.26
CA LYS A 61 0.18 3.10 -2.65
C LYS A 61 1.62 2.76 -2.96
N GLY A 62 1.88 2.48 -4.24
CA GLY A 62 3.22 2.15 -4.70
C GLY A 62 3.20 1.84 -6.16
N MET A 63 4.27 1.20 -6.62
CA MET A 63 4.38 0.77 -8.00
C MET A 63 4.40 -0.74 -8.04
N THR A 64 3.74 -1.32 -9.02
CA THR A 64 3.74 -2.74 -9.24
C THR A 64 4.10 -3.03 -10.68
N GLU A 65 4.66 -4.20 -10.94
CA GLU A 65 5.00 -4.61 -12.29
C GLU A 65 3.93 -5.55 -12.81
N ILE A 66 3.54 -5.34 -14.04
CA ILE A 66 2.52 -6.14 -14.71
C ILE A 66 3.09 -6.66 -16.02
N GLU A 67 2.91 -7.96 -16.27
CA GLU A 67 3.33 -8.55 -17.53
C GLU A 67 2.25 -8.32 -18.57
N LEU A 68 2.66 -7.77 -19.70
CA LEU A 68 1.76 -7.55 -20.83
C LEU A 68 1.64 -8.82 -21.66
N PRO A 69 0.58 -8.92 -22.50
CA PRO A 69 0.41 -10.10 -23.35
C PRO A 69 1.59 -10.39 -24.26
N ASN A 70 2.38 -9.37 -24.62
CA ASN A 70 3.54 -9.57 -25.49
C ASN A 70 4.78 -9.99 -24.72
N GLY A 71 4.67 -10.18 -23.41
CA GLY A 71 5.80 -10.61 -22.60
C GLY A 71 6.60 -9.49 -21.96
N ASP A 72 6.28 -8.25 -22.29
CA ASP A 72 6.96 -7.12 -21.68
C ASP A 72 6.42 -6.83 -20.29
N TRP A 73 7.26 -6.23 -19.46
CA TRP A 73 6.88 -5.82 -18.11
C TRP A 73 6.81 -4.30 -18.04
N VAL A 74 5.78 -3.78 -17.44
CA VAL A 74 5.60 -2.35 -17.27
C VAL A 74 5.26 -2.08 -15.81
N GLU A 75 5.68 -0.89 -15.32
CA GLU A 75 5.32 -0.45 -13.98
C GLU A 75 4.00 0.29 -14.03
N ARG A 76 3.15 -0.02 -13.06
CA ARG A 76 1.85 0.63 -12.94
C ARG A 76 1.66 1.08 -11.49
N PRO A 77 1.05 2.24 -11.27
CA PRO A 77 0.72 2.63 -9.93
C PRO A 77 -0.34 1.72 -9.34
N ALA A 78 -0.16 1.39 -8.08
CA ALA A 78 -1.11 0.58 -7.33
C ALA A 78 -1.57 1.38 -6.12
N ARG A 79 -2.87 1.38 -5.85
CA ARG A 79 -3.43 2.15 -4.75
C ARG A 79 -4.65 1.44 -4.20
N VAL A 80 -4.67 1.27 -2.87
CA VAL A 80 -5.79 0.68 -2.16
C VAL A 80 -6.15 1.63 -1.04
N GLU A 81 -7.44 1.90 -0.88
CA GLU A 81 -7.94 2.79 0.16
C GLU A 81 -8.98 2.09 1.00
N PHE A 82 -8.96 2.35 2.28
CA PHE A 82 -9.96 1.86 3.21
C PHE A 82 -10.50 3.03 4.02
N TYR A 83 -11.83 3.12 4.10
CA TYR A 83 -12.51 4.17 4.86
C TYR A 83 -13.26 3.51 6.01
N ASN A 84 -13.18 4.11 7.20
CA ASN A 84 -13.90 3.55 8.32
C ASN A 84 -15.38 3.98 8.28
N ASN A 85 -16.15 3.51 9.27
CA ASN A 85 -17.61 3.72 9.29
C ASN A 85 -18.00 5.18 9.44
N LYS A 86 -17.11 6.02 9.90
CA LYS A 86 -17.42 7.42 10.16
C LYS A 86 -17.15 8.31 8.98
N TRP A 87 -16.51 7.76 7.96
CA TRP A 87 -16.23 8.51 6.75
C TRP A 87 -17.53 8.62 5.98
N GLY A 88 -17.97 9.81 5.80
CA GLY A 88 -19.21 9.98 5.15
C GLY A 88 -19.26 11.11 4.17
#